data_475b5829d0faf9f1a21f6e8fcfdf5fc7
#
_entry.id   475b5829d0faf9f1a21f6e8fcfdf5fc7
#
_cell.length_a   1.000
_cell.length_b   1.000
_cell.length_c   1.000
_cell.angle_alpha   90.00
_cell.angle_beta   90.00
_cell.angle_gamma   90.00
#
_symmetry.space_group_name_H-M   'P 1'
#
loop_
_entity.id
_entity.type
_entity.pdbx_description
1 polymer ?
#
loop_
_entity_poly.entity_id
_entity_poly.type
_entity_poly.pdbx_seq_one_letter_code
_entity_poly.pdbx_strand_id
1 'polypeptide(L)'
;MNPIQPTRSTLLTPPASAAPRSELSLPTWRLNLMRVGYLVMGVGLVITKWPEFLAHEPWELMHGTVLVMLVAMSVLALLGLRYPQQMLPILLFEVGWKALWLGVVALPLWLDDNLTGAVWENTIKVLWVIIVVAVIPWRHAFRQFVLARGERWR
;
A
#
# COMPACT_ATOMS: atom_id res chain seq x y z
N MET A 1 -56.58 7.44 52.86
CA MET A 1 -56.36 6.48 51.76
C MET A 1 -55.83 7.26 50.59
N ASN A 2 -54.50 7.18 50.36
CA ASN A 2 -53.83 7.87 49.26
C ASN A 2 -53.52 6.83 48.17
N PRO A 3 -53.94 6.98 46.93
CA PRO A 3 -53.63 6.03 45.88
C PRO A 3 -52.18 6.21 45.43
N ILE A 4 -51.48 5.08 45.46
CA ILE A 4 -50.13 4.90 44.96
C ILE A 4 -50.10 5.15 43.46
N GLN A 5 -49.40 6.17 42.99
CA GLN A 5 -49.13 6.42 41.56
C GLN A 5 -48.05 5.40 41.09
N PRO A 6 -48.26 4.75 39.94
CA PRO A 6 -47.25 3.86 39.39
C PRO A 6 -46.11 4.70 38.78
N THR A 7 -44.91 4.42 39.25
CA THR A 7 -43.63 4.97 38.77
C THR A 7 -43.51 4.69 37.27
N ARG A 8 -43.49 5.74 36.47
CA ARG A 8 -43.14 5.66 35.02
C ARG A 8 -41.73 5.13 34.89
N SER A 9 -41.59 3.88 34.53
CA SER A 9 -40.36 3.33 34.05
C SER A 9 -39.92 4.14 32.83
N THR A 10 -38.93 4.99 33.04
CA THR A 10 -38.23 5.66 31.94
C THR A 10 -37.52 4.59 31.14
N LEU A 11 -38.15 4.19 30.04
CA LEU A 11 -37.48 3.37 29.01
C LEU A 11 -36.28 4.16 28.52
N LEU A 12 -35.10 3.76 29.01
CA LEU A 12 -33.82 4.20 28.49
C LEU A 12 -33.75 3.76 27.04
N THR A 13 -34.12 4.66 26.14
CA THR A 13 -33.88 4.51 24.72
C THR A 13 -32.36 4.38 24.56
N PRO A 14 -31.85 3.28 24.01
CA PRO A 14 -30.41 3.18 23.72
C PRO A 14 -30.04 4.33 22.80
N PRO A 15 -28.86 4.95 22.95
CA PRO A 15 -28.43 5.99 22.05
C PRO A 15 -28.37 5.43 20.64
N ALA A 16 -29.29 5.87 19.81
CA ALA A 16 -29.25 5.64 18.36
C ALA A 16 -28.09 6.47 17.81
N SER A 17 -26.89 5.90 17.78
CA SER A 17 -25.84 6.34 16.89
C SER A 17 -24.64 5.40 16.93
N ALA A 18 -24.80 4.22 16.45
CA ALA A 18 -23.72 3.58 15.75
C ALA A 18 -23.97 3.81 14.26
N ALA A 19 -23.59 5.00 13.77
CA ALA A 19 -23.55 5.25 12.33
C ALA A 19 -22.71 4.14 11.69
N PRO A 20 -23.18 3.51 10.60
CA PRO A 20 -22.52 2.36 10.03
C PRO A 20 -21.12 2.73 9.52
N ARG A 21 -20.09 2.19 10.14
CA ARG A 21 -18.70 2.18 9.62
C ARG A 21 -18.59 1.35 8.32
N SER A 22 -19.70 1.05 7.70
CA SER A 22 -19.79 0.13 6.56
C SER A 22 -19.53 0.77 5.19
N GLU A 23 -19.41 2.09 5.10
CA GLU A 23 -19.28 2.74 3.79
C GLU A 23 -17.87 2.72 3.18
N LEU A 24 -16.85 2.34 3.96
CA LEU A 24 -15.47 2.26 3.49
C LEU A 24 -14.91 0.83 3.39
N SER A 25 -15.72 -0.18 3.68
CA SER A 25 -15.27 -1.57 3.57
C SER A 25 -15.20 -2.00 2.10
N LEU A 26 -13.99 -2.37 1.67
CA LEU A 26 -13.78 -2.94 0.34
C LEU A 26 -14.40 -4.35 0.26
N PRO A 27 -14.99 -4.73 -0.87
CA PRO A 27 -15.48 -6.09 -1.08
C PRO A 27 -14.31 -7.09 -0.99
N THR A 28 -14.57 -8.30 -0.49
CA THR A 28 -13.56 -9.33 -0.21
C THR A 28 -12.66 -9.64 -1.41
N TRP A 29 -13.22 -9.64 -2.62
CA TRP A 29 -12.42 -9.90 -3.83
C TRP A 29 -11.36 -8.80 -4.08
N ARG A 30 -11.65 -7.54 -3.76
CA ARG A 30 -10.69 -6.43 -3.84
C ARG A 30 -9.57 -6.58 -2.81
N LEU A 31 -9.92 -7.01 -1.59
CA LEU A 31 -8.93 -7.31 -0.55
C LEU A 31 -8.01 -8.45 -0.97
N ASN A 32 -8.57 -9.50 -1.58
CA ASN A 32 -7.78 -10.62 -2.08
C ASN A 32 -6.87 -10.21 -3.24
N LEU A 33 -7.37 -9.35 -4.13
CA LEU A 33 -6.56 -8.79 -5.21
C LEU A 33 -5.37 -7.98 -4.68
N MET A 34 -5.58 -7.14 -3.66
CA MET A 34 -4.49 -6.43 -2.98
C MET A 34 -3.49 -7.39 -2.34
N ARG A 35 -3.96 -8.49 -1.71
CA ARG A 35 -3.07 -9.53 -1.17
C ARG A 35 -2.19 -10.16 -2.24
N VAL A 36 -2.73 -10.40 -3.43
CA VAL A 36 -1.92 -10.88 -4.57
C VAL A 36 -0.83 -9.86 -4.92
N GLY A 37 -1.15 -8.56 -4.97
CA GLY A 37 -0.16 -7.51 -5.20
C GLY A 37 0.96 -7.51 -4.15
N TYR A 38 0.60 -7.61 -2.86
CA TYR A 38 1.57 -7.72 -1.77
C TYR A 38 2.41 -8.99 -1.85
N LEU A 39 1.79 -10.13 -2.22
CA LEU A 39 2.49 -11.39 -2.37
C LEU A 39 3.54 -11.29 -3.48
N VAL A 40 3.15 -10.81 -4.65
CA VAL A 40 4.05 -10.64 -5.81
C VAL A 40 5.21 -9.70 -5.44
N MET A 41 4.91 -8.56 -4.83
CA MET A 41 5.94 -7.60 -4.42
C MET A 41 6.83 -8.17 -3.31
N GLY A 42 6.25 -8.70 -2.23
CA GLY A 42 7.01 -9.19 -1.08
C GLY A 42 7.88 -10.40 -1.44
N VAL A 43 7.31 -11.42 -2.08
CA VAL A 43 8.04 -12.62 -2.51
C VAL A 43 9.07 -12.28 -3.58
N GLY A 44 8.71 -11.44 -4.55
CA GLY A 44 9.64 -10.99 -5.59
C GLY A 44 10.88 -10.30 -5.01
N LEU A 45 10.70 -9.40 -4.03
CA LEU A 45 11.80 -8.74 -3.34
C LEU A 45 12.60 -9.71 -2.45
N VAL A 46 11.94 -10.64 -1.78
CA VAL A 46 12.63 -11.67 -0.98
C VAL A 46 13.56 -12.49 -1.87
N ILE A 47 13.06 -13.04 -2.97
CA ILE A 47 13.86 -13.89 -3.87
C ILE A 47 15.01 -13.11 -4.50
N THR A 48 14.81 -11.84 -4.85
CA THR A 48 15.82 -11.06 -5.60
C THR A 48 16.79 -10.29 -4.72
N LYS A 49 16.38 -9.84 -3.51
CA LYS A 49 17.17 -8.93 -2.69
C LYS A 49 17.73 -9.55 -1.42
N TRP A 50 17.09 -10.56 -0.86
CA TRP A 50 17.59 -11.21 0.35
C TRP A 50 18.89 -12.00 0.15
N PRO A 51 19.11 -12.75 -0.96
CA PRO A 51 20.39 -13.42 -1.17
C PRO A 51 21.56 -12.44 -1.16
N GLU A 52 21.42 -11.31 -1.84
CA GLU A 52 22.41 -10.24 -1.89
C GLU A 52 22.64 -9.60 -0.49
N PHE A 53 21.55 -9.35 0.23
CA PHE A 53 21.60 -8.79 1.58
C PHE A 53 22.27 -9.73 2.59
N LEU A 54 21.99 -11.03 2.51
CA LEU A 54 22.56 -12.05 3.42
C LEU A 54 24.02 -12.39 3.10
N ALA A 55 24.43 -12.23 1.84
CA ALA A 55 25.83 -12.42 1.43
C ALA A 55 26.79 -11.43 2.12
N HIS A 56 26.26 -10.29 2.57
CA HIS A 56 26.95 -9.27 3.36
C HIS A 56 28.32 -8.85 2.78
N GLU A 57 28.38 -8.72 1.46
CA GLU A 57 29.56 -8.21 0.78
C GLU A 57 29.68 -6.69 0.99
N PRO A 58 30.88 -6.10 0.89
CA PRO A 58 31.04 -4.67 0.98
C PRO A 58 30.32 -3.98 -0.20
N TRP A 59 29.23 -3.30 0.10
CA TRP A 59 28.46 -2.57 -0.91
C TRP A 59 28.92 -1.12 -1.04
N GLU A 60 28.85 -0.60 -2.25
CA GLU A 60 28.88 0.83 -2.45
C GLU A 60 27.74 1.50 -1.67
N LEU A 61 27.98 2.70 -1.11
CA LEU A 61 27.07 3.39 -0.20
C LEU A 61 25.63 3.47 -0.76
N MET A 62 25.47 3.92 -2.00
CA MET A 62 24.14 4.08 -2.59
C MET A 62 23.47 2.74 -2.88
N HIS A 63 24.24 1.77 -3.37
CA HIS A 63 23.73 0.43 -3.63
C HIS A 63 23.25 -0.25 -2.35
N GLY A 64 24.06 -0.22 -1.29
CA GLY A 64 23.69 -0.77 0.02
C GLY A 64 22.45 -0.09 0.62
N THR A 65 22.34 1.23 0.51
CA THR A 65 21.15 1.98 0.97
C THR A 65 19.89 1.52 0.27
N VAL A 66 19.91 1.42 -1.06
CA VAL A 66 18.76 0.95 -1.85
C VAL A 66 18.42 -0.49 -1.51
N LEU A 67 19.43 -1.37 -1.35
CA LEU A 67 19.24 -2.77 -1.01
C LEU A 67 18.49 -2.92 0.33
N VAL A 68 18.96 -2.23 1.38
CA VAL A 68 18.34 -2.26 2.72
C VAL A 68 16.90 -1.71 2.67
N MET A 69 16.65 -0.63 1.92
CA MET A 69 15.30 -0.11 1.72
C MET A 69 14.37 -1.16 1.07
N LEU A 70 14.84 -1.86 0.04
CA LEU A 70 14.03 -2.88 -0.65
C LEU A 70 13.77 -4.10 0.25
N VAL A 71 14.75 -4.50 1.07
CA VAL A 71 14.57 -5.56 2.08
C VAL A 71 13.52 -5.14 3.11
N ALA A 72 13.61 -3.94 3.66
CA ALA A 72 12.60 -3.42 4.59
C ALA A 72 11.21 -3.33 3.95
N MET A 73 11.13 -2.89 2.69
CA MET A 73 9.87 -2.84 1.93
C MET A 73 9.27 -4.23 1.72
N SER A 74 10.09 -5.27 1.51
CA SER A 74 9.60 -6.65 1.39
C SER A 74 8.90 -7.12 2.67
N VAL A 75 9.44 -6.79 3.84
CA VAL A 75 8.82 -7.12 5.14
C VAL A 75 7.47 -6.42 5.29
N LEU A 76 7.40 -5.14 4.96
CA LEU A 76 6.14 -4.37 5.00
C LEU A 76 5.12 -4.89 3.98
N ALA A 77 5.57 -5.33 2.81
CA ALA A 77 4.70 -5.97 1.82
C ALA A 77 4.11 -7.28 2.35
N LEU A 78 4.91 -8.13 2.98
CA LEU A 78 4.43 -9.35 3.60
C LEU A 78 3.43 -9.07 4.73
N LEU A 79 3.64 -8.00 5.51
CA LEU A 79 2.67 -7.53 6.49
C LEU A 79 1.34 -7.09 5.83
N GLY A 80 1.40 -6.57 4.61
CA GLY A 80 0.24 -6.21 3.79
C GLY A 80 -0.69 -7.39 3.46
N LEU A 81 -0.20 -8.63 3.49
CA LEU A 81 -1.03 -9.83 3.34
C LEU A 81 -2.05 -9.95 4.46
N ARG A 82 -1.67 -9.55 5.67
CA ARG A 82 -2.54 -9.56 6.86
C ARG A 82 -3.41 -8.32 6.95
N TYR A 83 -2.86 -7.15 6.63
CA TYR A 83 -3.50 -5.84 6.77
C TYR A 83 -3.56 -5.05 5.46
N PRO A 84 -4.26 -5.56 4.42
CA PRO A 84 -4.15 -5.01 3.06
C PRO A 84 -4.57 -3.54 2.95
N GLN A 85 -5.59 -3.10 3.67
CA GLN A 85 -6.05 -1.71 3.63
C GLN A 85 -5.11 -0.75 4.36
N GLN A 86 -4.56 -1.17 5.50
CA GLN A 86 -3.66 -0.34 6.30
C GLN A 86 -2.29 -0.15 5.62
N MET A 87 -1.84 -1.18 4.89
CA MET A 87 -0.57 -1.16 4.17
C MET A 87 -0.68 -0.60 2.74
N LEU A 88 -1.86 -0.13 2.32
CA LEU A 88 -2.07 0.48 0.99
C LEU A 88 -1.03 1.56 0.64
N PRO A 89 -0.53 2.42 1.56
CA PRO A 89 0.56 3.35 1.27
C PRO A 89 1.82 2.69 0.70
N ILE A 90 2.12 1.44 1.06
CA ILE A 90 3.30 0.71 0.53
C ILE A 90 3.13 0.42 -0.96
N LEU A 91 1.94 -0.03 -1.39
CA LEU A 91 1.66 -0.21 -2.83
C LEU A 91 1.70 1.12 -3.59
N LEU A 92 1.18 2.20 -2.98
CA LEU A 92 1.22 3.54 -3.58
C LEU A 92 2.65 4.06 -3.70
N PHE A 93 3.49 3.83 -2.70
CA PHE A 93 4.90 4.18 -2.74
C PHE A 93 5.62 3.40 -3.85
N GLU A 94 5.36 2.10 -3.96
CA GLU A 94 5.92 1.24 -5.00
C GLU A 94 5.59 1.75 -6.41
N VAL A 95 4.34 2.13 -6.63
CA VAL A 95 3.91 2.74 -7.91
C VAL A 95 4.55 4.11 -8.09
N GLY A 96 4.57 4.93 -7.05
CA GLY A 96 5.05 6.31 -7.12
C GLY A 96 6.51 6.42 -7.53
N TRP A 97 7.42 5.71 -6.85
CA TRP A 97 8.84 5.80 -7.17
C TRP A 97 9.17 5.20 -8.55
N LYS A 98 8.47 4.12 -8.95
CA LYS A 98 8.63 3.53 -10.29
C LYS A 98 8.08 4.43 -11.40
N ALA A 99 6.95 5.07 -11.17
CA ALA A 99 6.41 6.04 -12.11
C ALA A 99 7.35 7.24 -12.28
N LEU A 100 7.93 7.75 -11.19
CA LEU A 100 8.94 8.81 -11.24
C LEU A 100 10.18 8.35 -12.01
N TRP A 101 10.69 7.15 -11.75
CA TRP A 101 11.85 6.60 -12.45
C TRP A 101 11.58 6.44 -13.95
N LEU A 102 10.41 5.90 -14.31
CA LEU A 102 9.99 5.76 -15.71
C LEU A 102 9.87 7.12 -16.41
N GLY A 103 9.28 8.13 -15.75
CA GLY A 103 9.08 9.45 -16.32
C GLY A 103 10.36 10.29 -16.41
N VAL A 104 11.24 10.20 -15.40
CA VAL A 104 12.41 11.09 -15.30
C VAL A 104 13.66 10.46 -15.93
N VAL A 105 13.78 9.13 -15.89
CA VAL A 105 14.97 8.43 -16.39
C VAL A 105 14.71 7.68 -17.70
N ALA A 106 13.71 6.77 -17.68
CA ALA A 106 13.51 5.90 -18.83
C ALA A 106 12.92 6.64 -20.04
N LEU A 107 11.96 7.53 -19.83
CA LEU A 107 11.27 8.23 -20.92
C LEU A 107 12.21 9.16 -21.72
N PRO A 108 13.05 10.03 -21.12
CA PRO A 108 14.01 10.83 -21.88
C PRO A 108 15.00 9.96 -22.67
N LEU A 109 15.55 8.93 -22.04
CA LEU A 109 16.50 8.01 -22.71
C LEU A 109 15.85 7.24 -23.87
N TRP A 110 14.58 6.91 -23.74
CA TRP A 110 13.83 6.28 -24.83
C TRP A 110 13.58 7.23 -25.99
N LEU A 111 13.26 8.49 -25.72
CA LEU A 111 13.06 9.52 -26.75
C LEU A 111 14.35 9.85 -27.51
N ASP A 112 15.50 9.70 -26.86
CA ASP A 112 16.83 9.96 -27.44
C ASP A 112 17.45 8.69 -28.07
N ASP A 113 16.70 7.59 -28.21
CA ASP A 113 17.16 6.27 -28.69
C ASP A 113 18.37 5.69 -27.92
N ASN A 114 18.57 6.16 -26.67
CA ASN A 114 19.69 5.77 -25.80
C ASN A 114 19.27 4.78 -24.67
N LEU A 115 18.07 4.22 -24.74
CA LEU A 115 17.59 3.23 -23.74
C LEU A 115 18.21 1.85 -24.00
N THR A 116 19.46 1.66 -23.58
CA THR A 116 20.25 0.45 -23.86
C THR A 116 20.90 -0.12 -22.60
N GLY A 117 21.44 -1.33 -22.68
CA GLY A 117 22.21 -1.97 -21.62
C GLY A 117 21.48 -2.12 -20.30
N ALA A 118 22.16 -1.81 -19.19
CA ALA A 118 21.62 -1.96 -17.83
C ALA A 118 20.36 -1.12 -17.57
N VAL A 119 20.23 0.03 -18.24
CA VAL A 119 19.03 0.88 -18.09
C VAL A 119 17.82 0.21 -18.73
N TRP A 120 17.98 -0.41 -19.90
CA TRP A 120 16.93 -1.19 -20.53
C TRP A 120 16.47 -2.37 -19.64
N GLU A 121 17.41 -3.17 -19.13
CA GLU A 121 17.10 -4.28 -18.23
C GLU A 121 16.35 -3.82 -16.98
N ASN A 122 16.79 -2.70 -16.38
CA ASN A 122 16.11 -2.14 -15.21
C ASN A 122 14.72 -1.63 -15.57
N THR A 123 14.54 -1.03 -16.75
CA THR A 123 13.24 -0.55 -17.24
C THR A 123 12.25 -1.70 -17.34
N ILE A 124 12.65 -2.85 -17.90
CA ILE A 124 11.80 -4.04 -17.96
C ILE A 124 11.40 -4.52 -16.56
N LYS A 125 12.34 -4.53 -15.61
CA LYS A 125 12.05 -4.90 -14.20
C LYS A 125 11.07 -3.92 -13.56
N VAL A 126 11.21 -2.63 -13.81
CA VAL A 126 10.33 -1.59 -13.28
C VAL A 126 8.92 -1.69 -13.89
N LEU A 127 8.77 -2.07 -15.16
CA LEU A 127 7.48 -2.22 -15.83
C LEU A 127 6.56 -3.27 -15.16
N TRP A 128 7.10 -4.22 -14.40
CA TRP A 128 6.29 -5.13 -13.58
C TRP A 128 5.38 -4.40 -12.58
N VAL A 129 5.62 -3.11 -12.34
CA VAL A 129 4.72 -2.26 -11.55
C VAL A 129 3.29 -2.22 -12.10
N ILE A 130 3.10 -2.49 -13.38
CA ILE A 130 1.77 -2.55 -14.02
C ILE A 130 0.84 -3.51 -13.27
N ILE A 131 1.37 -4.64 -12.77
CA ILE A 131 0.60 -5.59 -11.95
C ILE A 131 0.13 -4.92 -10.67
N VAL A 132 1.02 -4.19 -9.98
CA VAL A 132 0.69 -3.48 -8.74
C VAL A 132 -0.34 -2.39 -9.01
N VAL A 133 -0.19 -1.63 -10.10
CA VAL A 133 -1.16 -0.60 -10.52
C VAL A 133 -2.55 -1.19 -10.73
N ALA A 134 -2.64 -2.38 -11.34
CA ALA A 134 -3.92 -3.05 -11.63
C ALA A 134 -4.64 -3.54 -10.35
N VAL A 135 -3.88 -3.91 -9.31
CA VAL A 135 -4.47 -4.42 -8.05
C VAL A 135 -4.90 -3.32 -7.08
N ILE A 136 -4.39 -2.09 -7.23
CA ILE A 136 -4.74 -0.97 -6.35
C ILE A 136 -6.18 -0.54 -6.59
N PRO A 137 -7.02 -0.45 -5.54
CA PRO A 137 -8.35 0.12 -5.63
C PRO A 137 -8.28 1.66 -5.66
N TRP A 138 -7.94 2.25 -6.80
CA TRP A 138 -7.69 3.69 -6.96
C TRP A 138 -8.77 4.60 -6.39
N ARG A 139 -10.06 4.24 -6.58
CA ARG A 139 -11.18 5.02 -6.03
C ARG A 139 -11.17 5.05 -4.51
N HIS A 140 -10.81 3.94 -3.87
CA HIS A 140 -10.67 3.84 -2.42
C HIS A 140 -9.44 4.60 -1.93
N ALA A 141 -8.29 4.39 -2.59
CA ALA A 141 -7.05 5.11 -2.29
C ALA A 141 -7.25 6.63 -2.35
N PHE A 142 -7.86 7.13 -3.43
CA PHE A 142 -8.13 8.55 -3.60
C PHE A 142 -9.08 9.10 -2.52
N ARG A 143 -10.15 8.38 -2.20
CA ARG A 143 -11.06 8.77 -1.12
C ARG A 143 -10.39 8.80 0.24
N GLN A 144 -9.56 7.81 0.53
CA GLN A 144 -8.91 7.66 1.83
C GLN A 144 -7.78 8.66 2.05
N PHE A 145 -6.98 8.95 1.03
CA PHE A 145 -5.76 9.76 1.20
C PHE A 145 -5.89 11.20 0.69
N VAL A 146 -6.84 11.48 -0.21
CA VAL A 146 -7.02 12.82 -0.80
C VAL A 146 -8.29 13.49 -0.29
N LEU A 147 -9.43 12.77 -0.23
CA LEU A 147 -10.72 13.37 0.13
C LEU A 147 -11.06 13.23 1.61
N ALA A 148 -10.48 12.26 2.34
CA ALA A 148 -10.71 12.14 3.78
C ALA A 148 -10.15 13.36 4.51
N ARG A 149 -10.90 13.86 5.49
CA ARG A 149 -10.37 14.89 6.38
C ARG A 149 -9.25 14.30 7.21
N GLY A 150 -8.11 15.00 7.26
CA GLY A 150 -6.99 14.63 8.12
C GLY A 150 -7.39 14.53 9.59
N GLU A 151 -6.63 13.81 10.37
CA GLU A 151 -6.80 13.71 11.81
C GLU A 151 -6.64 15.10 12.45
N ARG A 152 -7.48 15.39 13.43
CA ARG A 152 -7.40 16.68 14.13
C ARG A 152 -6.12 16.72 14.97
N TRP A 153 -5.34 17.75 14.79
CA TRP A 153 -4.27 18.10 15.71
C TRP A 153 -4.87 18.45 17.06
N ARG A 154 -4.51 17.75 18.10
CA ARG A 154 -4.84 18.09 19.49
C ARG A 154 -3.66 18.81 20.11
#